data_c15cfd463fa724e79670ace800e3deb9
#
_entry.id   c15cfd463fa724e79670ace800e3deb9
#
_cell.length_a   1.000
_cell.length_b   1.000
_cell.length_c   1.000
_cell.angle_alpha   90.00
_cell.angle_beta   90.00
_cell.angle_gamma   90.00
#
_symmetry.space_group_name_H-M   'P 1'
#
loop_
_entity.id
_entity.type
_entity.pdbx_description
1 polymer ?
#
loop_
_entity_poly.entity_id
_entity_poly.type
_entity_poly.pdbx_seq_one_letter_code
_entity_poly.pdbx_strand_id
1 'polypeptide(L)'
;VFKEALFDRKSALKGGRASTGNGFKNGCSAPVQVSPTNLLVKPGDLSLDEMIAQTEDGVLITDLQGLHAGLNPLTSDFSLQASGFKIEQGKLTYPIHLITIAGNYLEMMNSILALGCDGRQDLNSVSCGSLLVDQLAISGE
;
A
#
# COMPACT_ATOMS: atom_id res chain seq x y z
N VAL A 1 7.71 8.51 1.69
CA VAL A 1 8.17 8.90 3.01
C VAL A 1 7.35 10.07 3.51
N PHE A 2 6.75 9.94 4.69
CA PHE A 2 5.91 10.96 5.31
C PHE A 2 6.77 12.13 5.81
N LYS A 3 6.46 13.36 5.37
CA LYS A 3 7.19 14.56 5.78
C LYS A 3 6.58 15.23 7.01
N GLU A 4 5.28 15.06 7.22
CA GLU A 4 4.53 15.70 8.32
C GLU A 4 3.54 14.70 8.93
N ALA A 5 3.30 14.85 10.23
CA ALA A 5 2.29 14.08 10.94
C ALA A 5 0.96 14.85 10.98
N LEU A 6 -0.15 14.11 10.96
CA LEU A 6 -1.49 14.66 11.11
C LEU A 6 -1.82 14.81 12.61
N PHE A 7 -2.50 15.89 12.96
CA PHE A 7 -2.91 16.17 14.32
C PHE A 7 -4.38 16.60 14.40
N ASP A 8 -5.13 15.98 15.28
CA ASP A 8 -6.36 16.56 15.79
C ASP A 8 -6.05 17.63 16.86
N ARG A 9 -7.08 18.32 17.37
CA ARG A 9 -6.88 19.36 18.39
C ARG A 9 -6.24 18.81 19.68
N LYS A 10 -6.61 17.60 20.09
CA LYS A 10 -6.14 16.99 21.34
C LYS A 10 -4.69 16.54 21.24
N SER A 11 -4.31 15.88 20.16
CA SER A 11 -2.93 15.45 19.91
C SER A 11 -2.01 16.64 19.64
N ALA A 12 -2.48 17.67 18.96
CA ALA A 12 -1.75 18.91 18.72
C ALA A 12 -1.41 19.63 20.04
N LEU A 13 -2.37 19.78 20.94
CA LEU A 13 -2.15 20.38 22.26
C LEU A 13 -1.12 19.60 23.09
N LYS A 14 -1.19 18.25 23.07
CA LYS A 14 -0.23 17.40 23.77
C LYS A 14 1.19 17.50 23.21
N GLY A 15 1.31 17.67 21.89
CA GLY A 15 2.58 17.77 21.20
C GLY A 15 3.14 19.19 21.05
N GLY A 16 2.46 20.22 21.60
CA GLY A 16 2.86 21.63 21.44
C GLY A 16 2.85 22.09 19.97
N ARG A 17 1.95 21.56 19.14
CA ARG A 17 1.86 21.82 17.70
C ARG A 17 0.49 22.38 17.32
N ALA A 18 0.38 22.93 16.11
CA ALA A 18 -0.91 23.35 15.55
C ALA A 18 -1.71 22.11 15.07
N SER A 19 -3.05 22.19 15.22
CA SER A 19 -3.93 21.17 14.65
C SER A 19 -3.92 21.26 13.13
N THR A 20 -3.86 20.10 12.46
CA THR A 20 -3.98 19.99 10.99
C THR A 20 -5.44 19.85 10.53
N GLY A 21 -6.40 19.86 11.45
CA GLY A 21 -7.82 19.70 11.14
C GLY A 21 -8.25 18.26 10.86
N ASN A 22 -7.39 17.27 11.11
CA ASN A 22 -7.64 15.87 10.80
C ASN A 22 -8.32 15.09 11.94
N GLY A 23 -9.19 15.74 12.70
CA GLY A 23 -10.06 15.07 13.66
C GLY A 23 -11.24 14.40 12.96
N PHE A 24 -11.36 13.09 13.08
CA PHE A 24 -12.43 12.29 12.50
C PHE A 24 -13.16 11.46 13.56
N LYS A 25 -14.46 11.21 13.34
CA LYS A 25 -15.31 10.48 14.26
C LYS A 25 -16.07 9.38 13.53
N ASN A 26 -15.78 8.13 13.87
CA ASN A 26 -16.43 6.94 13.32
C ASN A 26 -17.78 6.66 14.01
N GLY A 27 -18.74 7.57 13.83
CA GLY A 27 -20.07 7.44 14.42
C GLY A 27 -20.29 8.29 15.66
N CYS A 28 -21.55 8.39 16.09
CA CYS A 28 -22.00 9.34 17.12
C CYS A 28 -21.34 9.10 18.49
N SER A 29 -21.11 7.85 18.87
CA SER A 29 -20.56 7.47 20.18
C SER A 29 -19.02 7.28 20.18
N ALA A 30 -18.38 7.31 19.02
CA ALA A 30 -16.94 7.10 18.93
C ALA A 30 -16.15 8.34 19.39
N PRO A 31 -14.98 8.20 20.01
CA PRO A 31 -14.09 9.33 20.26
C PRO A 31 -13.53 9.89 18.95
N VAL A 32 -13.16 11.17 18.97
CA VAL A 32 -12.42 11.77 17.85
C VAL A 32 -11.02 11.18 17.79
N GLN A 33 -10.63 10.74 16.61
CA GLN A 33 -9.30 10.19 16.31
C GLN A 33 -8.69 10.92 15.13
N VAL A 34 -7.37 10.90 15.04
CA VAL A 34 -6.66 11.41 13.86
C VAL A 34 -6.88 10.46 12.69
N SER A 35 -7.37 10.98 11.58
CA SER A 35 -7.52 10.21 10.34
C SER A 35 -7.31 11.11 9.12
N PRO A 36 -6.67 10.61 8.06
CA PRO A 36 -6.70 11.30 6.78
C PRO A 36 -8.12 11.26 6.21
N THR A 37 -8.52 12.31 5.51
CA THR A 37 -9.79 12.33 4.75
C THR A 37 -9.61 11.73 3.37
N ASN A 38 -8.52 12.11 2.69
CA ASN A 38 -8.10 11.52 1.42
C ASN A 38 -6.57 11.33 1.47
N LEU A 39 -6.13 10.13 1.18
CA LEU A 39 -4.72 9.79 1.05
C LEU A 39 -4.41 9.61 -0.44
N LEU A 40 -3.65 10.55 -0.98
CA LEU A 40 -3.21 10.50 -2.37
C LEU A 40 -1.71 10.18 -2.40
N VAL A 41 -1.37 9.05 -2.98
CA VAL A 41 0.02 8.76 -3.33
C VAL A 41 0.32 9.50 -4.63
N LYS A 42 1.36 10.35 -4.62
CA LYS A 42 1.74 11.09 -5.81
C LYS A 42 2.08 10.09 -6.94
N PRO A 43 1.44 10.20 -8.11
CA PRO A 43 1.73 9.31 -9.21
C PRO A 43 3.19 9.44 -9.66
N GLY A 44 3.74 8.33 -10.12
CA GLY A 44 5.02 8.28 -10.80
C GLY A 44 4.88 8.55 -12.30
N ASP A 45 5.93 8.25 -13.04
CA ASP A 45 6.00 8.53 -14.48
C ASP A 45 5.79 7.28 -15.35
N LEU A 46 5.85 6.08 -14.78
CA LEU A 46 5.75 4.82 -15.51
C LEU A 46 4.30 4.30 -15.55
N SER A 47 3.89 3.79 -16.70
CA SER A 47 2.68 2.99 -16.82
C SER A 47 2.90 1.58 -16.28
N LEU A 48 1.80 0.86 -16.00
CA LEU A 48 1.87 -0.54 -15.57
C LEU A 48 2.59 -1.41 -16.60
N ASP A 49 2.31 -1.21 -17.90
CA ASP A 49 2.94 -1.96 -18.98
C ASP A 49 4.46 -1.73 -19.05
N GLU A 50 4.90 -0.50 -18.82
CA GLU A 50 6.34 -0.16 -18.76
C GLU A 50 7.02 -0.79 -17.55
N MET A 51 6.35 -0.86 -16.39
CA MET A 51 6.87 -1.55 -15.21
C MET A 51 6.98 -3.06 -15.46
N ILE A 52 5.97 -3.68 -16.09
CA ILE A 52 6.02 -5.09 -16.48
C ILE A 52 7.18 -5.33 -17.45
N ALA A 53 7.33 -4.48 -18.47
CA ALA A 53 8.39 -4.62 -19.46
C ALA A 53 9.81 -4.50 -18.87
N GLN A 54 9.99 -3.78 -17.76
CA GLN A 54 11.27 -3.66 -17.06
C GLN A 54 11.54 -4.81 -16.08
N THR A 55 10.52 -5.63 -15.78
CA THR A 55 10.64 -6.74 -14.84
C THR A 55 11.04 -8.01 -15.59
N GLU A 56 12.28 -8.47 -15.37
CA GLU A 56 12.78 -9.66 -16.03
C GLU A 56 12.08 -10.94 -15.51
N ASP A 57 11.98 -11.07 -14.20
CA ASP A 57 11.28 -12.15 -13.49
C ASP A 57 10.54 -11.59 -12.28
N GLY A 58 9.24 -11.85 -12.20
CA GLY A 58 8.41 -11.29 -11.12
C GLY A 58 6.98 -11.80 -11.11
N VAL A 59 6.17 -11.16 -10.29
CA VAL A 59 4.72 -11.44 -10.19
C VAL A 59 3.95 -10.13 -10.13
N LEU A 60 2.98 -9.97 -11.01
CA LEU A 60 1.96 -8.94 -10.91
C LEU A 60 0.86 -9.41 -9.96
N ILE A 61 0.76 -8.79 -8.79
CA ILE A 61 -0.31 -9.06 -7.84
C ILE A 61 -1.52 -8.18 -8.19
N THR A 62 -2.67 -8.81 -8.39
CA THR A 62 -3.93 -8.13 -8.72
C THR A 62 -4.97 -8.21 -7.61
N ASP A 63 -4.83 -9.18 -6.71
CA ASP A 63 -5.74 -9.38 -5.59
C ASP A 63 -4.98 -9.79 -4.33
N LEU A 64 -5.40 -9.25 -3.18
CA LEU A 64 -4.87 -9.54 -1.86
C LEU A 64 -5.99 -9.91 -0.91
N GLN A 65 -5.84 -11.03 -0.22
CA GLN A 65 -6.82 -11.52 0.75
C GLN A 65 -6.21 -11.63 2.15
N GLY A 66 -7.09 -11.52 3.15
CA GLY A 66 -6.70 -11.72 4.54
C GLY A 66 -6.03 -10.51 5.22
N LEU A 67 -6.15 -9.30 4.67
CA LEU A 67 -5.57 -8.07 5.25
C LEU A 67 -5.91 -7.86 6.73
N HIS A 68 -7.09 -8.27 7.17
CA HIS A 68 -7.55 -8.10 8.56
C HIS A 68 -6.86 -9.05 9.56
N ALA A 69 -6.28 -10.15 9.09
CA ALA A 69 -5.65 -11.17 9.94
C ALA A 69 -4.17 -11.38 9.62
N GLY A 70 -3.75 -11.10 8.40
CA GLY A 70 -2.39 -11.36 7.92
C GLY A 70 -1.39 -10.22 8.13
N LEU A 71 -1.80 -9.09 8.71
CA LEU A 71 -0.93 -7.96 9.03
C LEU A 71 -0.84 -7.77 10.55
N ASN A 72 0.37 -7.80 11.09
CA ASN A 72 0.63 -7.43 12.48
C ASN A 72 0.93 -5.93 12.59
N PRO A 73 0.04 -5.10 13.18
CA PRO A 73 0.24 -3.65 13.24
C PRO A 73 1.36 -3.21 14.20
N LEU A 74 1.85 -4.09 15.07
CA LEU A 74 2.93 -3.76 16.02
C LEU A 74 4.31 -3.99 15.41
N THR A 75 4.50 -5.11 14.71
CA THR A 75 5.78 -5.46 14.07
C THR A 75 5.84 -5.02 12.62
N SER A 76 4.69 -4.73 12.01
CA SER A 76 4.53 -4.45 10.58
C SER A 76 4.78 -5.65 9.66
N ASP A 77 4.89 -6.87 10.23
CA ASP A 77 5.03 -8.07 9.44
C ASP A 77 3.68 -8.47 8.82
N PHE A 78 3.73 -8.96 7.61
CA PHE A 78 2.54 -9.47 6.93
C PHE A 78 2.80 -10.82 6.26
N SER A 79 1.72 -11.60 6.18
CA SER A 79 1.62 -12.82 5.41
C SER A 79 0.22 -12.88 4.83
N LEU A 80 0.10 -12.68 3.53
CA LEU A 80 -1.18 -12.46 2.85
C LEU A 80 -1.31 -13.42 1.68
N GLN A 81 -2.53 -13.92 1.48
CA GLN A 81 -2.86 -14.65 0.28
C GLN A 81 -3.00 -13.69 -0.89
N ALA A 82 -2.44 -14.07 -2.04
CA ALA A 82 -2.42 -13.26 -3.24
C ALA A 82 -2.77 -14.07 -4.48
N SER A 83 -3.25 -13.36 -5.49
CA SER A 83 -3.45 -13.88 -6.85
C SER A 83 -2.98 -12.84 -7.86
N GLY A 84 -2.61 -13.29 -9.04
CA GLY A 84 -2.12 -12.40 -10.08
C GLY A 84 -1.59 -13.14 -11.29
N PHE A 85 -0.51 -12.62 -11.87
CA PHE A 85 0.11 -13.17 -13.08
C PHE A 85 1.62 -13.25 -12.92
N LYS A 86 2.20 -14.32 -13.45
CA LYS A 86 3.64 -14.43 -13.58
C LYS A 86 4.15 -13.48 -14.65
N ILE A 87 5.27 -12.83 -14.38
CA ILE A 87 6.02 -12.01 -15.33
C ILE A 87 7.31 -12.76 -15.66
N GLU A 88 7.57 -12.97 -16.96
CA GLU A 88 8.80 -13.55 -17.48
C GLU A 88 9.27 -12.73 -18.68
N GLN A 89 10.52 -12.30 -18.65
CA GLN A 89 11.15 -11.51 -19.72
C GLN A 89 10.29 -10.28 -20.13
N GLY A 90 9.76 -9.57 -19.14
CA GLY A 90 8.97 -8.36 -19.37
C GLY A 90 7.54 -8.60 -19.90
N LYS A 91 7.01 -9.81 -19.77
CA LYS A 91 5.67 -10.18 -20.27
C LYS A 91 4.88 -10.95 -19.24
N LEU A 92 3.58 -10.71 -19.21
CA LEU A 92 2.64 -11.55 -18.45
C LEU A 92 2.53 -12.92 -19.14
N THR A 93 2.68 -14.01 -18.39
CA THR A 93 2.66 -15.38 -18.95
C THR A 93 1.43 -16.16 -18.52
N TYR A 94 1.33 -16.57 -17.26
CA TYR A 94 0.20 -17.37 -16.78
C TYR A 94 -0.37 -16.82 -15.47
N PRO A 95 -1.65 -17.10 -15.22
CA PRO A 95 -2.27 -16.69 -13.95
C PRO A 95 -1.74 -17.53 -12.79
N ILE A 96 -1.57 -16.87 -11.64
CA ILE A 96 -1.16 -17.47 -10.38
C ILE A 96 -2.29 -17.27 -9.38
N HIS A 97 -2.66 -18.35 -8.70
CA HIS A 97 -3.69 -18.33 -7.66
C HIS A 97 -3.17 -18.91 -6.36
N LEU A 98 -3.70 -18.37 -5.25
CA LEU A 98 -3.45 -18.91 -3.91
C LEU A 98 -1.97 -18.95 -3.50
N ILE A 99 -1.18 -18.03 -3.97
CA ILE A 99 0.17 -17.83 -3.46
C ILE A 99 0.12 -17.07 -2.14
N THR A 100 1.15 -17.22 -1.33
CA THR A 100 1.36 -16.42 -0.12
C THR A 100 2.50 -15.45 -0.36
N ILE A 101 2.24 -14.17 -0.11
CA ILE A 101 3.28 -13.14 -0.06
C ILE A 101 3.53 -12.75 1.39
N ALA A 102 4.78 -12.66 1.79
CA ALA A 102 5.18 -12.31 3.14
C ALA A 102 6.34 -11.31 3.15
N GLY A 103 6.36 -10.49 4.19
CA GLY A 103 7.40 -9.48 4.37
C GLY A 103 7.10 -8.55 5.53
N ASN A 104 7.88 -7.48 5.62
CA ASN A 104 7.63 -6.39 6.55
C ASN A 104 7.16 -5.16 5.78
N TYR A 105 6.05 -4.56 6.19
CA TYR A 105 5.43 -3.43 5.48
C TYR A 105 6.36 -2.21 5.39
N LEU A 106 7.09 -1.90 6.46
CA LEU A 106 8.01 -0.75 6.46
C LEU A 106 9.23 -0.99 5.56
N GLU A 107 9.74 -2.21 5.51
CA GLU A 107 10.81 -2.59 4.59
C GLU A 107 10.32 -2.54 3.15
N MET A 108 9.14 -3.11 2.87
CA MET A 108 8.50 -3.04 1.55
C MET A 108 8.33 -1.59 1.07
N MET A 109 7.86 -0.69 1.95
CA MET A 109 7.71 0.74 1.61
C MET A 109 9.05 1.43 1.31
N ASN A 110 10.16 0.94 1.85
CA ASN A 110 11.49 1.46 1.57
C ASN A 110 12.13 0.82 0.31
N SER A 111 11.61 -0.32 -0.14
CA SER A 111 12.07 -1.05 -1.34
C SER A 111 11.22 -0.77 -2.59
N ILE A 112 10.36 0.24 -2.57
CA ILE A 112 9.62 0.67 -3.75
C ILE A 112 10.59 1.27 -4.77
N LEU A 113 10.68 0.64 -5.94
CA LEU A 113 11.52 1.06 -7.06
C LEU A 113 10.82 2.08 -7.95
N ALA A 114 9.52 1.91 -8.18
CA ALA A 114 8.75 2.83 -9.01
C ALA A 114 7.29 2.92 -8.57
N LEU A 115 6.68 4.07 -8.90
CA LEU A 115 5.25 4.35 -8.74
C LEU A 115 4.62 4.51 -10.12
N GLY A 116 3.44 3.93 -10.29
CA GLY A 116 2.69 4.04 -11.53
C GLY A 116 1.97 5.39 -11.69
N CYS A 117 1.74 5.76 -12.96
CA CYS A 117 0.90 6.89 -13.32
C CYS A 117 -0.59 6.50 -13.46
N ASP A 118 -0.93 5.24 -13.25
CA ASP A 118 -2.25 4.63 -13.42
C ASP A 118 -3.17 4.77 -12.19
N GLY A 119 -2.77 5.59 -11.21
CA GLY A 119 -3.56 5.85 -10.01
C GLY A 119 -4.96 6.37 -10.32
N ARG A 120 -5.98 5.71 -9.79
CA ARG A 120 -7.37 6.13 -9.91
C ARG A 120 -7.88 6.62 -8.57
N GLN A 121 -8.67 7.68 -8.59
CA GLN A 121 -9.38 8.13 -7.42
C GLN A 121 -10.70 7.38 -7.34
N ASP A 122 -10.74 6.34 -6.52
CA ASP A 122 -11.94 5.60 -6.21
C ASP A 122 -12.77 6.29 -5.12
N LEU A 123 -13.97 5.76 -4.87
CA LEU A 123 -14.81 6.15 -3.73
C LEU A 123 -14.16 5.87 -2.37
N ASN A 124 -13.11 5.07 -2.36
CA ASN A 124 -12.25 4.86 -1.20
C ASN A 124 -11.36 6.09 -0.99
N SER A 125 -11.16 6.46 0.26
CA SER A 125 -10.36 7.63 0.65
C SER A 125 -8.85 7.50 0.34
N VAL A 126 -8.43 6.47 -0.38
CA VAL A 126 -7.03 6.20 -0.74
C VAL A 126 -6.93 6.04 -2.25
N SER A 127 -6.01 6.79 -2.85
CA SER A 127 -5.66 6.64 -4.27
C SER A 127 -4.17 6.37 -4.39
N CYS A 128 -3.84 5.30 -5.08
CA CYS A 128 -2.47 4.91 -5.37
C CYS A 128 -2.43 4.28 -6.77
N GLY A 129 -1.37 4.52 -7.52
CA GLY A 129 -1.06 3.78 -8.73
C GLY A 129 -0.41 2.43 -8.42
N SER A 130 -0.07 1.70 -9.45
CA SER A 130 0.71 0.47 -9.32
C SER A 130 2.05 0.73 -8.63
N LEU A 131 2.51 -0.24 -7.86
CA LEU A 131 3.79 -0.18 -7.15
C LEU A 131 4.71 -1.26 -7.68
N LEU A 132 5.92 -0.89 -8.07
CA LEU A 132 7.00 -1.84 -8.32
C LEU A 132 7.87 -1.94 -7.06
N VAL A 133 7.92 -3.13 -6.49
CA VAL A 133 8.67 -3.44 -5.26
C VAL A 133 9.83 -4.36 -5.61
N ASP A 134 10.99 -4.15 -5.00
CA ASP A 134 12.20 -4.93 -5.31
C ASP A 134 12.03 -6.42 -4.98
N GLN A 135 11.75 -6.74 -3.72
CA GLN A 135 11.64 -8.13 -3.28
C GLN A 135 10.57 -8.33 -2.20
N LEU A 136 9.85 -9.43 -2.32
CA LEU A 136 9.00 -10.00 -1.27
C LEU A 136 9.18 -11.52 -1.26
N ALA A 137 9.01 -12.13 -0.09
CA ALA A 137 8.95 -13.58 0.00
C ALA A 137 7.65 -14.08 -0.61
N ILE A 138 7.75 -14.97 -1.58
CA ILE A 138 6.60 -15.60 -2.25
C ILE A 138 6.69 -17.10 -2.05
N SER A 139 5.60 -17.74 -1.65
CA SER A 139 5.46 -19.18 -1.52
C SER A 139 4.13 -19.64 -2.10
N GLY A 140 4.12 -20.82 -2.69
CA GLY A 140 3.00 -21.42 -3.41
C GLY A 140 3.44 -22.01 -4.72
N GLU A 141 2.59 -22.83 -5.34
CA GLU A 141 2.80 -23.43 -6.66
C GLU A 141 1.99 -22.70 -7.74
#